data_a4134ac71d2a7961213655e2b88c52d6
#
_entry.id   a4134ac71d2a7961213655e2b88c52d6
#
_cell.length_a   1.000
_cell.length_b   1.000
_cell.length_c   1.000
_cell.angle_alpha   90.00
_cell.angle_beta   90.00
_cell.angle_gamma   90.00
#
_symmetry.space_group_name_H-M   'P 1'
#
loop_
_entity.id
_entity.type
_entity.pdbx_description
1 polymer ?
#
loop_
_entity_poly.entity_id
_entity_poly.type
_entity_poly.pdbx_seq_one_letter_code
_entity_poly.pdbx_strand_id
1 'polypeptide(L)'
;MKRFFLFVAALCCMGMMSVNALAEKVYDESSKLYFELDEENFSAKIVRDKSGSDNYSHLPSVMHIPHVITYNDKSYIVDVIGANAFASNTTVKEFKLPEGRLLTRIESQAFVESAVEKINIPSTVTEIPYSSFYKSALYNNDANYEDGILYIDGCLIAAKTSLEGEVTVNVGTRLIAGSAFTGCKNINHVTLPEGVTYIGCNAFNNCSALEQINFPASLNFIGDNAFLNCKLREVYLKSPLTIGKMAFFATTPSIKTVVLPKGESTFEDYAFSGQPGITRINVYEKDPSNLHMGTGVFDDVDKEKCIVYVPHELNGGSVSDFKATDAWSALIIQSNNVCADGLFFELNDVTKKMTLTYELYDSYFNYCTLEENVDMVSNIHAIHALDELGYTLTSVGARAFEFASQITSITLPETVEHIGMMAFSDLNQMKEFTIPEKVNFIGEFAFSDCTGLEKITNLNPVPQDITGKSVFYNVKKTEVKLMVPPGSRTAYLLADTWGSFDIEELPIRIGDLYYYLNDEDDYAEVTYQYELSEDNYAFLPEN
;
A
#
# COMPACT_ATOMS: atom_id res chain seq x y z
N MET A 1 -15.00 -23.96 8.63
CA MET A 1 -14.86 -23.63 7.19
C MET A 1 -13.80 -22.57 6.87
N LYS A 2 -13.05 -21.99 7.85
CA LYS A 2 -11.97 -21.00 7.61
C LYS A 2 -10.54 -21.61 7.56
N ARG A 3 -10.38 -22.92 7.71
CA ARG A 3 -9.06 -23.60 7.69
C ARG A 3 -8.71 -24.29 6.37
N PHE A 4 -9.57 -24.24 5.36
CA PHE A 4 -9.36 -24.95 4.09
C PHE A 4 -8.72 -24.08 2.99
N PHE A 5 -8.69 -22.76 3.16
CA PHE A 5 -8.18 -21.83 2.15
C PHE A 5 -6.66 -21.53 2.25
N LEU A 6 -6.02 -21.78 3.40
CA LEU A 6 -4.58 -21.51 3.58
C LEU A 6 -3.66 -22.63 3.06
N PHE A 7 -4.19 -23.78 2.71
CA PHE A 7 -3.36 -24.94 2.29
C PHE A 7 -3.07 -25.01 0.79
N VAL A 8 -3.78 -24.24 -0.04
CA VAL A 8 -3.65 -24.35 -1.51
C VAL A 8 -2.52 -23.46 -2.07
N ALA A 9 -2.17 -22.37 -1.42
CA ALA A 9 -1.11 -21.45 -1.89
C ALA A 9 0.32 -21.95 -1.57
N ALA A 10 0.51 -22.76 -0.53
CA ALA A 10 1.83 -23.24 -0.10
C ALA A 10 2.36 -24.46 -0.89
N LEU A 11 1.54 -25.07 -1.75
CA LEU A 11 1.94 -26.31 -2.46
C LEU A 11 2.56 -26.08 -3.84
N CYS A 12 2.63 -24.84 -4.34
CA CYS A 12 3.10 -24.60 -5.71
C CYS A 12 4.62 -24.50 -5.88
N CYS A 13 5.41 -24.37 -4.81
CA CYS A 13 6.87 -24.22 -4.92
C CYS A 13 7.72 -25.27 -4.23
N MET A 14 7.13 -26.22 -3.50
CA MET A 14 7.91 -27.36 -3.00
C MET A 14 8.01 -28.43 -4.08
N GLY A 15 9.10 -28.41 -4.84
CA GLY A 15 9.60 -29.57 -5.58
C GLY A 15 9.97 -30.70 -4.61
N MET A 16 8.99 -31.35 -3.98
CA MET A 16 9.18 -32.67 -3.44
C MET A 16 9.27 -33.62 -4.62
N MET A 17 10.47 -34.07 -4.94
CA MET A 17 10.66 -35.31 -5.66
C MET A 17 10.07 -36.46 -4.81
N SER A 18 8.74 -36.59 -4.79
CA SER A 18 8.12 -37.86 -4.59
C SER A 18 8.50 -38.69 -5.81
N VAL A 19 9.02 -39.89 -5.59
CA VAL A 19 9.12 -40.90 -6.64
C VAL A 19 7.68 -41.19 -7.08
N ASN A 20 7.16 -40.36 -7.99
CA ASN A 20 5.88 -40.61 -8.63
C ASN A 20 6.06 -41.89 -9.45
N ALA A 21 5.40 -42.96 -9.05
CA ALA A 21 4.95 -43.94 -10.01
C ALA A 21 4.31 -43.12 -11.14
N LEU A 22 4.82 -43.22 -12.39
CA LEU A 22 4.31 -42.52 -13.56
C LEU A 22 2.78 -42.63 -13.53
N ALA A 23 2.09 -41.53 -13.27
CA ALA A 23 0.64 -41.50 -13.25
C ALA A 23 0.13 -42.06 -14.58
N GLU A 24 -0.73 -43.05 -14.52
CA GLU A 24 -1.20 -43.73 -15.74
C GLU A 24 -2.03 -42.74 -16.56
N LYS A 25 -1.60 -42.49 -17.81
CA LYS A 25 -2.38 -41.69 -18.74
C LYS A 25 -3.56 -42.48 -19.27
N VAL A 26 -4.74 -41.97 -19.02
CA VAL A 26 -6.01 -42.56 -19.40
C VAL A 26 -6.61 -41.81 -20.59
N TYR A 27 -7.08 -42.54 -21.61
CA TYR A 27 -7.81 -41.94 -22.73
C TYR A 27 -9.31 -41.98 -22.46
N ASP A 28 -9.97 -40.86 -22.56
CA ASP A 28 -11.43 -40.78 -22.48
C ASP A 28 -12.04 -40.73 -23.88
N GLU A 29 -12.79 -41.78 -24.23
CA GLU A 29 -13.43 -41.91 -25.54
C GLU A 29 -14.46 -40.83 -25.85
N SER A 30 -15.09 -40.25 -24.82
CA SER A 30 -16.15 -39.27 -24.99
C SER A 30 -15.60 -37.91 -25.36
N SER A 31 -14.56 -37.44 -24.70
CA SER A 31 -13.90 -36.18 -24.96
C SER A 31 -12.76 -36.27 -25.97
N LYS A 32 -12.28 -37.48 -26.26
CA LYS A 32 -11.10 -37.72 -27.10
C LYS A 32 -9.81 -37.13 -26.53
N LEU A 33 -9.71 -37.00 -25.20
CA LEU A 33 -8.57 -36.43 -24.49
C LEU A 33 -7.87 -37.48 -23.62
N TYR A 34 -6.60 -37.22 -23.31
CA TYR A 34 -5.82 -37.96 -22.33
C TYR A 34 -5.78 -37.26 -21.00
N PHE A 35 -5.85 -38.02 -19.93
CA PHE A 35 -5.85 -37.51 -18.56
C PHE A 35 -4.83 -38.23 -17.68
N GLU A 36 -4.18 -37.51 -16.82
CA GLU A 36 -3.50 -38.02 -15.63
C GLU A 36 -4.48 -37.92 -14.45
N LEU A 37 -4.71 -39.05 -13.76
CA LEU A 37 -5.68 -39.12 -12.67
C LEU A 37 -4.97 -39.05 -11.33
N ASP A 38 -5.54 -38.23 -10.42
CA ASP A 38 -5.21 -38.24 -9.00
C ASP A 38 -6.32 -39.03 -8.28
N GLU A 39 -5.98 -40.27 -7.88
CA GLU A 39 -6.94 -41.15 -7.21
C GLU A 39 -7.22 -40.77 -5.76
N GLU A 40 -6.33 -39.99 -5.13
CA GLU A 40 -6.51 -39.52 -3.74
C GLU A 40 -7.51 -38.36 -3.68
N ASN A 41 -7.41 -37.42 -4.63
CA ASN A 41 -8.24 -36.24 -4.67
C ASN A 41 -9.42 -36.34 -5.66
N PHE A 42 -9.56 -37.43 -6.39
CA PHE A 42 -10.54 -37.63 -7.46
C PHE A 42 -10.51 -36.50 -8.49
N SER A 43 -9.30 -36.08 -8.89
CA SER A 43 -9.08 -35.06 -9.89
C SER A 43 -8.40 -35.58 -11.14
N ALA A 44 -8.55 -34.87 -12.25
CA ALA A 44 -8.03 -35.24 -13.55
C ALA A 44 -7.38 -34.04 -14.24
N LYS A 45 -6.13 -34.22 -14.65
CA LYS A 45 -5.37 -33.25 -15.42
C LYS A 45 -5.34 -33.66 -16.90
N ILE A 46 -5.73 -32.71 -17.78
CA ILE A 46 -5.61 -32.92 -19.23
C ILE A 46 -4.14 -32.90 -19.61
N VAL A 47 -3.69 -33.93 -20.34
CA VAL A 47 -2.29 -34.06 -20.79
C VAL A 47 -2.22 -34.47 -22.25
N ARG A 48 -1.07 -34.32 -22.90
CA ARG A 48 -0.82 -34.92 -24.22
C ARG A 48 -0.89 -36.43 -24.15
N ASP A 49 -1.02 -37.06 -25.33
CA ASP A 49 -0.99 -38.52 -25.49
C ASP A 49 0.23 -39.19 -24.81
N LYS A 50 0.22 -40.51 -24.71
CA LYS A 50 1.31 -41.29 -24.07
C LYS A 50 2.67 -41.06 -24.73
N SER A 51 2.68 -40.83 -26.05
CA SER A 51 3.93 -40.63 -26.80
C SER A 51 4.40 -39.17 -26.79
N GLY A 52 3.52 -38.24 -26.39
CA GLY A 52 3.77 -36.77 -26.49
C GLY A 52 3.79 -36.25 -27.92
N SER A 53 3.40 -37.10 -28.90
CA SER A 53 3.47 -36.80 -30.34
C SER A 53 2.15 -36.33 -30.93
N ASP A 54 1.01 -36.70 -30.37
CA ASP A 54 -0.30 -36.22 -30.82
C ASP A 54 -0.60 -34.84 -30.23
N ASN A 55 -0.81 -33.87 -31.13
CA ASN A 55 -1.23 -32.52 -30.79
C ASN A 55 -2.75 -32.35 -30.86
N TYR A 56 -3.49 -33.46 -30.76
CA TYR A 56 -4.95 -33.48 -30.85
C TYR A 56 -5.50 -32.97 -32.20
N SER A 57 -4.83 -33.26 -33.30
CA SER A 57 -5.21 -32.83 -34.66
C SER A 57 -6.57 -33.39 -35.12
N HIS A 58 -7.11 -34.40 -34.44
CA HIS A 58 -8.41 -35.00 -34.70
C HIS A 58 -9.58 -34.30 -34.01
N LEU A 59 -9.33 -33.33 -33.12
CA LEU A 59 -10.39 -32.62 -32.40
C LEU A 59 -11.19 -31.66 -33.31
N PRO A 60 -12.47 -31.39 -32.96
CA PRO A 60 -13.29 -30.46 -33.70
C PRO A 60 -12.80 -29.02 -33.53
N SER A 61 -13.23 -28.11 -34.43
CA SER A 61 -12.89 -26.68 -34.35
C SER A 61 -13.39 -25.99 -33.07
N VAL A 62 -14.48 -26.47 -32.46
CA VAL A 62 -14.98 -26.03 -31.16
C VAL A 62 -14.88 -27.20 -30.19
N MET A 63 -14.07 -27.04 -29.14
CA MET A 63 -13.85 -28.07 -28.14
C MET A 63 -14.47 -27.68 -26.80
N HIS A 64 -15.34 -28.55 -26.29
CA HIS A 64 -15.90 -28.44 -24.95
C HIS A 64 -15.07 -29.30 -24.01
N ILE A 65 -14.40 -28.68 -23.05
CA ILE A 65 -13.66 -29.40 -22.02
C ILE A 65 -14.64 -29.97 -21.02
N PRO A 66 -14.62 -31.30 -20.76
CA PRO A 66 -15.51 -31.89 -19.77
C PRO A 66 -15.16 -31.40 -18.37
N HIS A 67 -16.14 -31.28 -17.49
CA HIS A 67 -15.93 -30.96 -16.08
C HIS A 67 -15.68 -32.21 -15.21
N VAL A 68 -16.09 -33.40 -15.71
CA VAL A 68 -15.93 -34.68 -15.04
C VAL A 68 -15.68 -35.74 -16.11
N ILE A 69 -14.82 -36.67 -15.81
CA ILE A 69 -14.64 -37.93 -16.59
C ILE A 69 -14.92 -39.15 -15.69
N THR A 70 -15.30 -40.27 -16.29
CA THR A 70 -15.49 -41.53 -15.57
C THR A 70 -14.48 -42.56 -16.03
N TYR A 71 -13.75 -43.14 -15.09
CA TYR A 71 -12.81 -44.23 -15.37
C TYR A 71 -12.87 -45.29 -14.29
N ASN A 72 -13.03 -46.56 -14.68
CA ASN A 72 -13.19 -47.69 -13.77
C ASN A 72 -14.30 -47.45 -12.72
N ASP A 73 -15.47 -47.02 -13.17
CA ASP A 73 -16.67 -46.70 -12.34
C ASP A 73 -16.44 -45.58 -11.28
N LYS A 74 -15.34 -44.84 -11.35
CA LYS A 74 -15.05 -43.68 -10.53
C LYS A 74 -15.17 -42.38 -11.35
N SER A 75 -15.64 -41.33 -10.73
CA SER A 75 -15.73 -40.01 -11.36
C SER A 75 -14.58 -39.12 -10.90
N TYR A 76 -13.92 -38.42 -11.83
CA TYR A 76 -12.79 -37.52 -11.59
C TYR A 76 -13.13 -36.13 -12.11
N ILE A 77 -12.92 -35.15 -11.31
CA ILE A 77 -13.12 -33.74 -11.67
C ILE A 77 -11.96 -33.26 -12.54
N VAL A 78 -12.25 -32.64 -13.68
CA VAL A 78 -11.22 -32.02 -14.52
C VAL A 78 -10.90 -30.65 -13.96
N ASP A 79 -9.80 -30.53 -13.23
CA ASP A 79 -9.40 -29.35 -12.49
C ASP A 79 -8.16 -28.64 -13.06
N VAL A 80 -7.40 -29.29 -13.96
CA VAL A 80 -6.17 -28.75 -14.53
C VAL A 80 -6.10 -29.00 -16.04
N ILE A 81 -5.75 -27.95 -16.80
CA ILE A 81 -5.22 -28.10 -18.17
C ILE A 81 -3.70 -28.16 -18.05
N GLY A 82 -3.13 -29.34 -18.30
CA GLY A 82 -1.73 -29.63 -18.06
C GLY A 82 -0.77 -28.92 -19.00
N ALA A 83 0.50 -28.93 -18.64
CA ALA A 83 1.56 -28.33 -19.42
C ALA A 83 1.62 -28.91 -20.85
N ASN A 84 1.72 -27.99 -21.84
CA ASN A 84 1.72 -28.36 -23.26
C ASN A 84 0.49 -29.15 -23.76
N ALA A 85 -0.59 -29.27 -23.00
CA ALA A 85 -1.73 -30.10 -23.34
C ALA A 85 -2.20 -29.93 -24.80
N PHE A 86 -2.41 -28.67 -25.21
CA PHE A 86 -2.85 -28.31 -26.56
C PHE A 86 -1.79 -27.54 -27.35
N ALA A 87 -0.51 -27.69 -26.98
CA ALA A 87 0.57 -27.01 -27.69
C ALA A 87 0.64 -27.44 -29.16
N SER A 88 0.78 -26.45 -30.06
CA SER A 88 0.83 -26.64 -31.51
C SER A 88 -0.42 -27.34 -32.10
N ASN A 89 -1.57 -27.32 -31.40
CA ASN A 89 -2.83 -27.81 -31.97
C ASN A 89 -3.28 -26.85 -33.08
N THR A 90 -3.55 -27.41 -34.27
CA THR A 90 -3.89 -26.65 -35.47
C THR A 90 -5.38 -26.67 -35.83
N THR A 91 -6.20 -27.41 -35.09
CA THR A 91 -7.59 -27.71 -35.45
C THR A 91 -8.59 -26.97 -34.56
N VAL A 92 -8.33 -26.93 -33.25
CA VAL A 92 -9.26 -26.29 -32.30
C VAL A 92 -9.09 -24.78 -32.31
N LYS A 93 -10.14 -24.08 -32.71
CA LYS A 93 -10.19 -22.60 -32.75
C LYS A 93 -10.88 -21.99 -31.55
N GLU A 94 -11.84 -22.71 -30.95
CA GLU A 94 -12.55 -22.26 -29.77
C GLU A 94 -12.54 -23.34 -28.70
N PHE A 95 -12.05 -22.98 -27.48
CA PHE A 95 -12.16 -23.79 -26.28
C PHE A 95 -13.26 -23.24 -25.39
N LYS A 96 -14.17 -24.11 -24.94
CA LYS A 96 -15.17 -23.83 -23.93
C LYS A 96 -14.82 -24.58 -22.67
N LEU A 97 -14.23 -23.85 -21.73
CA LEU A 97 -13.86 -24.38 -20.43
C LEU A 97 -15.11 -24.46 -19.53
N PRO A 98 -15.16 -25.48 -18.63
CA PRO A 98 -16.32 -25.66 -17.77
C PRO A 98 -16.49 -24.47 -16.82
N GLU A 99 -17.70 -23.93 -16.74
CA GLU A 99 -18.08 -22.93 -15.76
C GLU A 99 -18.28 -23.58 -14.39
N GLY A 100 -18.09 -22.79 -13.32
CA GLY A 100 -18.24 -23.28 -11.95
C GLY A 100 -16.90 -23.43 -11.23
N ARG A 101 -16.89 -24.18 -10.11
CA ARG A 101 -15.75 -24.19 -9.17
C ARG A 101 -14.70 -25.29 -9.42
N LEU A 102 -14.63 -25.83 -10.63
CA LEU A 102 -13.88 -27.08 -10.86
C LEU A 102 -12.51 -26.85 -11.48
N LEU A 103 -12.42 -26.10 -12.60
CA LEU A 103 -11.13 -25.83 -13.23
C LEU A 103 -10.38 -24.73 -12.47
N THR A 104 -9.21 -25.03 -11.92
CA THR A 104 -8.45 -24.15 -11.04
C THR A 104 -7.14 -23.67 -11.65
N ARG A 105 -6.60 -24.40 -12.66
CA ARG A 105 -5.26 -24.11 -13.18
C ARG A 105 -5.11 -24.41 -14.67
N ILE A 106 -4.40 -23.51 -15.36
CA ILE A 106 -3.87 -23.71 -16.71
C ILE A 106 -2.35 -23.73 -16.56
N GLU A 107 -1.69 -24.83 -16.90
CA GLU A 107 -0.25 -24.98 -16.74
C GLU A 107 0.55 -24.34 -17.90
N SER A 108 1.89 -24.30 -17.74
CA SER A 108 2.79 -23.65 -18.69
C SER A 108 2.63 -24.18 -20.11
N GLN A 109 2.64 -23.29 -21.10
CA GLN A 109 2.60 -23.61 -22.52
C GLN A 109 1.36 -24.40 -22.96
N ALA A 110 0.30 -24.45 -22.16
CA ALA A 110 -0.89 -25.27 -22.45
C ALA A 110 -1.45 -25.07 -23.86
N PHE A 111 -1.43 -23.84 -24.38
CA PHE A 111 -1.92 -23.46 -25.71
C PHE A 111 -0.85 -22.79 -26.59
N VAL A 112 0.43 -23.01 -26.29
CA VAL A 112 1.54 -22.40 -27.06
C VAL A 112 1.46 -22.80 -28.54
N GLU A 113 1.64 -21.83 -29.44
CA GLU A 113 1.65 -22.02 -30.91
C GLU A 113 0.39 -22.73 -31.46
N SER A 114 -0.73 -22.69 -30.74
CA SER A 114 -1.99 -23.33 -31.15
C SER A 114 -2.85 -22.43 -32.03
N ALA A 115 -3.83 -23.04 -32.71
CA ALA A 115 -4.80 -22.33 -33.54
C ALA A 115 -5.94 -21.68 -32.73
N VAL A 116 -5.87 -21.66 -31.40
CA VAL A 116 -6.93 -21.09 -30.56
C VAL A 116 -7.13 -19.60 -30.86
N GLU A 117 -8.33 -19.26 -31.28
CA GLU A 117 -8.79 -17.89 -31.54
C GLU A 117 -9.68 -17.34 -30.41
N LYS A 118 -10.34 -18.26 -29.68
CA LYS A 118 -11.28 -17.92 -28.60
C LYS A 118 -11.26 -18.94 -27.47
N ILE A 119 -11.30 -18.46 -26.23
CA ILE A 119 -11.37 -19.28 -25.01
C ILE A 119 -12.05 -18.46 -23.92
N ASN A 120 -12.84 -19.08 -23.06
CA ASN A 120 -13.27 -18.49 -21.80
C ASN A 120 -12.36 -18.99 -20.66
N ILE A 121 -12.03 -18.12 -19.69
CA ILE A 121 -11.23 -18.46 -18.51
C ILE A 121 -12.09 -18.31 -17.26
N PRO A 122 -12.56 -19.41 -16.66
CA PRO A 122 -13.40 -19.37 -15.46
C PRO A 122 -12.73 -18.58 -14.31
N SER A 123 -13.54 -17.92 -13.48
CA SER A 123 -13.03 -17.16 -12.33
C SER A 123 -12.30 -18.00 -11.29
N THR A 124 -12.48 -19.31 -11.34
CA THR A 124 -11.77 -20.30 -10.50
C THR A 124 -10.32 -20.52 -10.89
N VAL A 125 -9.92 -20.17 -12.11
CA VAL A 125 -8.51 -20.20 -12.54
C VAL A 125 -7.78 -19.07 -11.83
N THR A 126 -6.89 -19.42 -10.92
CA THR A 126 -6.14 -18.47 -10.09
C THR A 126 -4.73 -18.23 -10.59
N GLU A 127 -4.26 -19.02 -11.53
CA GLU A 127 -2.90 -18.97 -12.06
C GLU A 127 -2.87 -19.24 -13.56
N ILE A 128 -2.13 -18.42 -14.30
CA ILE A 128 -1.78 -18.62 -15.71
C ILE A 128 -0.27 -18.40 -15.84
N PRO A 129 0.53 -19.46 -15.88
CA PRO A 129 1.97 -19.36 -15.92
C PRO A 129 2.54 -18.97 -17.30
N TYR A 130 3.85 -18.90 -17.35
CA TYR A 130 4.64 -18.50 -18.51
C TYR A 130 4.19 -19.17 -19.81
N SER A 131 4.05 -18.33 -20.85
CA SER A 131 3.82 -18.75 -22.23
C SER A 131 2.57 -19.60 -22.46
N SER A 132 1.59 -19.62 -21.55
CA SER A 132 0.40 -20.47 -21.73
C SER A 132 -0.30 -20.24 -23.08
N PHE A 133 -0.33 -19.00 -23.59
CA PHE A 133 -0.92 -18.63 -24.88
C PHE A 133 0.09 -18.10 -25.91
N TYR A 134 1.39 -18.19 -25.62
CA TYR A 134 2.41 -17.59 -26.45
C TYR A 134 2.35 -18.09 -27.89
N LYS A 135 2.39 -17.17 -28.87
CA LYS A 135 2.27 -17.45 -30.31
C LYS A 135 1.00 -18.22 -30.75
N SER A 136 -0.02 -18.37 -29.92
CA SER A 136 -1.32 -18.86 -30.38
C SER A 136 -1.97 -17.88 -31.38
N ALA A 137 -3.00 -18.33 -32.10
CA ALA A 137 -3.72 -17.46 -33.01
C ALA A 137 -4.36 -16.26 -32.25
N LEU A 138 -4.88 -16.50 -31.04
CA LEU A 138 -5.40 -15.47 -30.15
C LEU A 138 -4.32 -14.43 -29.77
N TYR A 139 -3.13 -14.88 -29.38
CA TYR A 139 -2.00 -14.05 -29.02
C TYR A 139 -1.46 -13.22 -30.21
N ASN A 140 -1.44 -13.79 -31.42
CA ASN A 140 -0.88 -13.14 -32.62
C ASN A 140 -1.86 -12.18 -33.30
N ASN A 141 -3.13 -12.15 -32.91
CA ASN A 141 -4.12 -11.26 -33.51
C ASN A 141 -4.15 -9.92 -32.80
N ASP A 142 -3.64 -8.88 -33.46
CA ASP A 142 -3.58 -7.52 -32.92
C ASP A 142 -4.96 -6.94 -32.57
N ALA A 143 -6.04 -7.41 -33.22
CA ALA A 143 -7.40 -6.98 -32.90
C ALA A 143 -7.88 -7.42 -31.50
N ASN A 144 -7.22 -8.38 -30.86
CA ASN A 144 -7.52 -8.83 -29.51
C ASN A 144 -6.88 -7.95 -28.42
N TYR A 145 -6.02 -6.99 -28.81
CA TYR A 145 -5.33 -6.13 -27.87
C TYR A 145 -6.09 -4.80 -27.72
N GLU A 146 -6.45 -4.47 -26.49
CA GLU A 146 -6.98 -3.18 -26.08
C GLU A 146 -5.83 -2.34 -25.52
N ASP A 147 -5.56 -1.17 -26.09
CA ASP A 147 -4.41 -0.31 -25.72
C ASP A 147 -3.07 -1.08 -25.56
N GLY A 148 -2.86 -2.06 -26.46
CA GLY A 148 -1.64 -2.87 -26.44
C GLY A 148 -1.61 -4.01 -25.42
N ILE A 149 -2.73 -4.30 -24.74
CA ILE A 149 -2.85 -5.36 -23.72
C ILE A 149 -3.94 -6.36 -24.13
N LEU A 150 -3.63 -7.65 -23.99
CA LEU A 150 -4.55 -8.74 -24.24
C LEU A 150 -5.21 -9.19 -22.94
N TYR A 151 -6.53 -9.06 -22.85
CA TYR A 151 -7.33 -9.52 -21.73
C TYR A 151 -8.23 -10.69 -22.12
N ILE A 152 -8.46 -11.63 -21.20
CA ILE A 152 -9.47 -12.69 -21.30
C ILE A 152 -10.12 -12.86 -19.92
N ASP A 153 -11.42 -12.57 -19.80
CA ASP A 153 -12.23 -12.81 -18.59
C ASP A 153 -11.56 -12.35 -17.27
N GLY A 154 -11.09 -11.10 -17.24
CA GLY A 154 -10.40 -10.53 -16.09
C GLY A 154 -8.97 -11.06 -15.87
N CYS A 155 -8.40 -11.77 -16.84
CA CYS A 155 -7.00 -12.17 -16.85
C CYS A 155 -6.23 -11.32 -17.84
N LEU A 156 -5.17 -10.64 -17.42
CA LEU A 156 -4.23 -9.97 -18.30
C LEU A 156 -3.22 -11.00 -18.79
N ILE A 157 -3.29 -11.34 -20.09
CA ILE A 157 -2.52 -12.45 -20.68
C ILE A 157 -1.18 -11.98 -21.22
N ALA A 158 -1.16 -10.85 -21.93
CA ALA A 158 0.05 -10.34 -22.59
C ALA A 158 -0.03 -8.84 -22.85
N ALA A 159 1.11 -8.20 -22.92
CA ALA A 159 1.27 -6.81 -23.32
C ALA A 159 2.24 -6.71 -24.51
N LYS A 160 2.02 -5.74 -25.40
CA LYS A 160 2.93 -5.44 -26.48
C LYS A 160 4.19 -4.77 -25.94
N THR A 161 5.36 -5.23 -26.38
CA THR A 161 6.66 -4.64 -25.96
C THR A 161 6.88 -3.21 -26.45
N SER A 162 6.00 -2.71 -27.32
CA SER A 162 5.97 -1.31 -27.80
C SER A 162 5.27 -0.35 -26.83
N LEU A 163 4.67 -0.83 -25.74
CA LEU A 163 4.08 0.03 -24.70
C LEU A 163 5.14 0.92 -24.09
N GLU A 164 4.77 2.18 -23.85
CA GLU A 164 5.65 3.20 -23.27
C GLU A 164 4.91 4.11 -22.29
N GLY A 165 5.65 4.71 -21.36
CA GLY A 165 5.09 5.64 -20.39
C GLY A 165 4.26 4.96 -19.30
N GLU A 166 3.13 5.56 -18.96
CA GLU A 166 2.22 5.09 -17.92
C GLU A 166 1.21 4.08 -18.48
N VAL A 167 1.00 2.98 -17.75
CA VAL A 167 0.05 1.93 -18.09
C VAL A 167 -0.95 1.74 -16.96
N THR A 168 -2.23 1.93 -17.23
CA THR A 168 -3.32 1.62 -16.29
C THR A 168 -3.97 0.31 -16.69
N VAL A 169 -3.92 -0.67 -15.80
CA VAL A 169 -4.56 -1.99 -15.99
C VAL A 169 -6.07 -1.86 -15.76
N ASN A 170 -6.87 -2.49 -16.63
CA ASN A 170 -8.33 -2.40 -16.62
C ASN A 170 -8.93 -2.87 -15.28
N VAL A 171 -9.93 -2.11 -14.81
CA VAL A 171 -10.76 -2.49 -13.64
C VAL A 171 -11.43 -3.85 -13.91
N GLY A 172 -11.46 -4.71 -12.89
CA GLY A 172 -11.94 -6.09 -13.01
C GLY A 172 -10.84 -7.10 -13.37
N THR A 173 -9.61 -6.67 -13.62
CA THR A 173 -8.47 -7.57 -13.73
C THR A 173 -8.20 -8.23 -12.38
N ARG A 174 -8.15 -9.57 -12.36
CA ARG A 174 -7.94 -10.38 -11.15
C ARG A 174 -6.58 -11.06 -11.11
N LEU A 175 -5.96 -11.30 -12.26
CA LEU A 175 -4.61 -11.85 -12.35
C LEU A 175 -3.83 -11.28 -13.53
N ILE A 176 -2.51 -11.23 -13.38
CA ILE A 176 -1.54 -10.93 -14.42
C ILE A 176 -0.78 -12.22 -14.71
N ALA A 177 -0.89 -12.71 -15.93
CA ALA A 177 -0.28 -13.96 -16.34
C ALA A 177 1.27 -13.90 -16.31
N GLY A 178 1.90 -15.05 -16.20
CA GLY A 178 3.34 -15.15 -16.28
C GLY A 178 3.88 -14.56 -17.58
N SER A 179 4.93 -13.76 -17.48
CA SER A 179 5.59 -13.04 -18.58
C SER A 179 4.74 -12.04 -19.34
N ALA A 180 3.60 -11.62 -18.81
CA ALA A 180 2.66 -10.73 -19.51
C ALA A 180 3.28 -9.43 -20.02
N PHE A 181 4.16 -8.78 -19.25
CA PHE A 181 4.89 -7.56 -19.63
C PHE A 181 6.39 -7.80 -19.87
N THR A 182 6.83 -9.05 -19.98
CA THR A 182 8.27 -9.34 -20.14
C THR A 182 8.87 -8.53 -21.28
N GLY A 183 9.91 -7.73 -20.96
CA GLY A 183 10.63 -6.94 -21.95
C GLY A 183 9.93 -5.67 -22.42
N CYS A 184 8.87 -5.20 -21.78
CA CYS A 184 8.27 -3.88 -21.99
C CYS A 184 9.20 -2.80 -21.39
N LYS A 185 10.29 -2.48 -22.10
CA LYS A 185 11.41 -1.69 -21.59
C LYS A 185 11.12 -0.21 -21.41
N ASN A 186 10.04 0.28 -21.99
CA ASN A 186 9.73 1.71 -22.05
C ASN A 186 8.56 2.12 -21.14
N ILE A 187 7.90 1.18 -20.45
CA ILE A 187 6.92 1.50 -19.42
C ILE A 187 7.65 1.97 -18.16
N ASN A 188 7.21 3.07 -17.57
CA ASN A 188 7.82 3.66 -16.37
C ASN A 188 6.92 3.63 -15.14
N HIS A 189 5.60 3.56 -15.31
CA HIS A 189 4.61 3.50 -14.25
C HIS A 189 3.51 2.51 -14.64
N VAL A 190 3.11 1.65 -13.69
CA VAL A 190 1.97 0.73 -13.84
C VAL A 190 1.00 0.91 -12.68
N THR A 191 -0.27 1.15 -13.01
CA THR A 191 -1.36 1.21 -12.02
C THR A 191 -2.20 -0.06 -12.09
N LEU A 192 -2.19 -0.83 -10.99
CA LEU A 192 -3.01 -2.03 -10.83
C LEU A 192 -4.30 -1.69 -10.08
N PRO A 193 -5.47 -2.18 -10.55
CA PRO A 193 -6.72 -2.00 -9.83
C PRO A 193 -6.79 -2.92 -8.59
N GLU A 194 -7.62 -2.52 -7.60
CA GLU A 194 -8.04 -3.46 -6.57
C GLU A 194 -8.76 -4.67 -7.20
N GLY A 195 -8.56 -5.85 -6.61
CA GLY A 195 -9.05 -7.12 -7.16
C GLY A 195 -7.95 -7.96 -7.84
N VAL A 196 -6.79 -7.39 -8.21
CA VAL A 196 -5.63 -8.19 -8.64
C VAL A 196 -5.09 -8.98 -7.46
N THR A 197 -5.14 -10.31 -7.57
CA THR A 197 -4.72 -11.25 -6.52
C THR A 197 -3.41 -11.94 -6.83
N TYR A 198 -3.00 -11.97 -8.10
CA TYR A 198 -1.89 -12.76 -8.60
C TYR A 198 -1.07 -12.02 -9.65
N ILE A 199 0.24 -11.99 -9.48
CA ILE A 199 1.23 -11.56 -10.47
C ILE A 199 2.13 -12.75 -10.78
N GLY A 200 2.10 -13.23 -12.02
CA GLY A 200 2.77 -14.46 -12.43
C GLY A 200 4.29 -14.36 -12.52
N CYS A 201 4.95 -15.52 -12.62
CA CYS A 201 6.39 -15.60 -12.81
C CYS A 201 6.86 -14.80 -14.03
N ASN A 202 7.94 -14.04 -13.91
CA ASN A 202 8.48 -13.16 -14.95
C ASN A 202 7.51 -12.09 -15.48
N ALA A 203 6.40 -11.78 -14.81
CA ALA A 203 5.36 -10.91 -15.35
C ALA A 203 5.89 -9.57 -15.85
N PHE A 204 6.80 -8.92 -15.13
CA PHE A 204 7.46 -7.66 -15.50
C PHE A 204 8.97 -7.81 -15.70
N ASN A 205 9.44 -9.03 -15.98
CA ASN A 205 10.87 -9.30 -16.15
C ASN A 205 11.47 -8.41 -17.26
N ASN A 206 12.59 -7.73 -16.97
CA ASN A 206 13.27 -6.81 -17.87
C ASN A 206 12.40 -5.59 -18.33
N CYS A 207 11.44 -5.14 -17.52
CA CYS A 207 10.82 -3.83 -17.67
C CYS A 207 11.79 -2.75 -17.15
N SER A 208 12.86 -2.50 -17.91
CA SER A 208 14.04 -1.78 -17.44
C SER A 208 13.83 -0.28 -17.18
N ALA A 209 12.69 0.30 -17.55
CA ALA A 209 12.32 1.67 -17.21
C ALA A 209 11.24 1.73 -16.11
N LEU A 210 10.70 0.60 -15.63
CA LEU A 210 9.63 0.58 -14.64
C LEU A 210 10.14 1.05 -13.27
N GLU A 211 9.76 2.26 -12.88
CA GLU A 211 10.16 2.91 -11.63
C GLU A 211 9.09 2.84 -10.54
N GLN A 212 7.81 2.73 -10.94
CA GLN A 212 6.68 2.76 -10.02
C GLN A 212 5.61 1.74 -10.39
N ILE A 213 5.09 1.05 -9.38
CA ILE A 213 3.91 0.18 -9.46
C ILE A 213 3.25 0.12 -8.09
N ASN A 214 1.92 0.21 -8.03
CA ASN A 214 1.20 -0.05 -6.80
C ASN A 214 0.93 -1.55 -6.63
N PHE A 215 0.97 -2.02 -5.39
CA PHE A 215 0.55 -3.38 -5.01
C PHE A 215 -0.79 -3.28 -4.29
N PRO A 216 -1.91 -3.70 -4.91
CA PRO A 216 -3.24 -3.59 -4.30
C PRO A 216 -3.37 -4.48 -3.06
N ALA A 217 -4.26 -4.10 -2.13
CA ALA A 217 -4.49 -4.85 -0.90
C ALA A 217 -5.06 -6.27 -1.14
N SER A 218 -5.62 -6.52 -2.31
CA SER A 218 -6.09 -7.84 -2.74
C SER A 218 -4.97 -8.80 -3.14
N LEU A 219 -3.73 -8.30 -3.38
CA LEU A 219 -2.62 -9.11 -3.89
C LEU A 219 -2.13 -10.09 -2.82
N ASN A 220 -2.03 -11.38 -3.20
CA ASN A 220 -1.57 -12.44 -2.32
C ASN A 220 -0.42 -13.28 -2.88
N PHE A 221 -0.03 -13.04 -4.14
CA PHE A 221 1.07 -13.76 -4.78
C PHE A 221 1.83 -12.92 -5.80
N ILE A 222 3.15 -12.95 -5.72
CA ILE A 222 4.10 -12.44 -6.71
C ILE A 222 5.03 -13.60 -7.07
N GLY A 223 5.07 -13.95 -8.35
CA GLY A 223 5.83 -15.13 -8.82
C GLY A 223 7.34 -14.91 -8.94
N ASP A 224 8.05 -15.99 -9.23
CA ASP A 224 9.51 -15.98 -9.43
C ASP A 224 9.92 -15.00 -10.52
N ASN A 225 10.97 -14.21 -10.26
CA ASN A 225 11.52 -13.23 -11.19
C ASN A 225 10.49 -12.20 -11.70
N ALA A 226 9.37 -11.98 -11.01
CA ALA A 226 8.28 -11.15 -11.50
C ALA A 226 8.72 -9.74 -11.87
N PHE A 227 9.62 -9.14 -11.10
CA PHE A 227 10.19 -7.80 -11.32
C PHE A 227 11.71 -7.83 -11.54
N LEU A 228 12.22 -8.95 -12.03
CA LEU A 228 13.65 -9.10 -12.31
C LEU A 228 14.14 -7.99 -13.27
N ASN A 229 15.19 -7.25 -12.87
CA ASN A 229 15.76 -6.15 -13.63
C ASN A 229 14.80 -4.98 -13.93
N CYS A 230 13.82 -4.72 -13.06
CA CYS A 230 13.09 -3.47 -13.01
C CYS A 230 13.88 -2.39 -12.28
N LYS A 231 13.46 -1.12 -12.42
CA LYS A 231 14.04 0.04 -11.73
C LYS A 231 13.15 0.58 -10.62
N LEU A 232 12.39 -0.28 -9.97
CA LEU A 232 11.51 0.11 -8.89
C LEU A 232 12.30 0.87 -7.81
N ARG A 233 11.75 1.99 -7.35
CA ARG A 233 12.33 2.80 -6.27
C ARG A 233 11.89 2.33 -4.90
N GLU A 234 10.66 1.83 -4.83
CA GLU A 234 10.02 1.40 -3.59
C GLU A 234 9.18 0.15 -3.85
N VAL A 235 9.04 -0.69 -2.82
CA VAL A 235 8.14 -1.84 -2.80
C VAL A 235 7.28 -1.74 -1.56
N TYR A 236 6.01 -1.42 -1.73
CA TYR A 236 5.04 -1.26 -0.66
C TYR A 236 3.98 -2.37 -0.71
N LEU A 237 4.07 -3.31 0.22
CA LEU A 237 3.18 -4.47 0.31
C LEU A 237 2.12 -4.24 1.39
N LYS A 238 0.84 -4.21 0.98
CA LYS A 238 -0.30 -3.85 1.86
C LYS A 238 -0.89 -5.03 2.62
N SER A 239 -0.72 -6.24 2.11
CA SER A 239 -1.37 -7.45 2.64
C SER A 239 -0.41 -8.63 2.65
N PRO A 240 -0.64 -9.62 3.53
CA PRO A 240 0.11 -10.87 3.56
C PRO A 240 0.12 -11.55 2.21
N LEU A 241 1.29 -12.00 1.77
CA LEU A 241 1.45 -12.62 0.47
C LEU A 241 2.65 -13.55 0.42
N THR A 242 2.72 -14.31 -0.68
CA THR A 242 3.92 -15.06 -1.05
C THR A 242 4.67 -14.31 -2.16
N ILE A 243 5.97 -14.11 -1.97
CA ILE A 243 6.89 -13.55 -2.96
C ILE A 243 7.86 -14.64 -3.41
N GLY A 244 7.89 -14.89 -4.70
CA GLY A 244 8.71 -15.93 -5.32
C GLY A 244 10.19 -15.60 -5.38
N LYS A 245 10.96 -16.58 -5.84
CA LYS A 245 12.43 -16.50 -5.94
C LYS A 245 12.87 -15.36 -6.84
N MET A 246 13.87 -14.58 -6.36
CA MET A 246 14.47 -13.48 -7.12
C MET A 246 13.43 -12.48 -7.67
N ALA A 247 12.24 -12.36 -7.03
CA ALA A 247 11.14 -11.56 -7.56
C ALA A 247 11.52 -10.10 -7.82
N PHE A 248 12.34 -9.50 -6.97
CA PHE A 248 12.83 -8.12 -7.08
C PHE A 248 14.35 -8.03 -7.29
N PHE A 249 14.98 -9.10 -7.77
CA PHE A 249 16.41 -9.07 -8.06
C PHE A 249 16.72 -8.09 -9.21
N ALA A 250 17.79 -7.30 -9.08
CA ALA A 250 18.22 -6.42 -10.15
C ALA A 250 19.75 -6.32 -10.25
N THR A 251 20.25 -6.34 -11.48
CA THR A 251 21.66 -6.06 -11.78
C THR A 251 22.00 -4.56 -11.72
N THR A 252 20.99 -3.71 -11.81
CA THR A 252 21.07 -2.25 -11.63
C THR A 252 20.16 -1.85 -10.47
N PRO A 253 20.64 -1.88 -9.23
CA PRO A 253 19.82 -1.70 -8.04
C PRO A 253 19.21 -0.31 -7.98
N SER A 254 17.94 -0.22 -7.61
CA SER A 254 17.19 1.03 -7.56
C SER A 254 16.31 1.16 -6.31
N ILE A 255 15.91 0.03 -5.70
CA ILE A 255 15.03 0.04 -4.53
C ILE A 255 15.74 0.72 -3.35
N LYS A 256 15.04 1.67 -2.71
CA LYS A 256 15.49 2.38 -1.51
C LYS A 256 14.72 1.96 -0.28
N THR A 257 13.44 1.69 -0.45
CA THR A 257 12.51 1.36 0.65
C THR A 257 11.73 0.10 0.32
N VAL A 258 11.62 -0.79 1.32
CA VAL A 258 10.75 -1.96 1.28
C VAL A 258 9.82 -1.90 2.48
N VAL A 259 8.53 -2.13 2.25
CA VAL A 259 7.52 -2.21 3.28
C VAL A 259 6.90 -3.58 3.29
N LEU A 260 7.00 -4.27 4.43
CA LEU A 260 6.48 -5.61 4.65
C LEU A 260 5.17 -5.54 5.46
N PRO A 261 4.13 -6.25 5.03
CA PRO A 261 2.79 -6.13 5.60
C PRO A 261 2.69 -6.78 6.98
N LYS A 262 1.58 -6.50 7.66
CA LYS A 262 1.15 -7.25 8.85
C LYS A 262 0.52 -8.58 8.42
N GLY A 263 0.89 -9.67 9.10
CA GLY A 263 0.38 -11.02 8.89
C GLY A 263 1.39 -11.96 8.24
N GLU A 264 1.00 -13.22 8.16
CA GLU A 264 1.87 -14.31 7.70
C GLU A 264 2.22 -14.14 6.22
N SER A 265 3.51 -13.96 5.93
CA SER A 265 4.04 -13.76 4.57
C SER A 265 5.24 -14.66 4.31
N THR A 266 5.39 -15.10 3.06
CA THR A 266 6.51 -15.93 2.64
C THR A 266 7.36 -15.19 1.62
N PHE A 267 8.66 -15.17 1.84
CA PHE A 267 9.67 -14.59 0.95
C PHE A 267 10.61 -15.73 0.54
N GLU A 268 10.53 -16.13 -0.70
CA GLU A 268 11.36 -17.21 -1.25
C GLU A 268 12.82 -16.76 -1.44
N ASP A 269 13.70 -17.69 -1.79
CA ASP A 269 15.14 -17.46 -1.89
C ASP A 269 15.46 -16.24 -2.78
N TYR A 270 16.33 -15.35 -2.28
CA TYR A 270 16.87 -14.18 -2.99
C TYR A 270 15.82 -13.16 -3.45
N ALA A 271 14.63 -13.13 -2.83
CA ALA A 271 13.51 -12.30 -3.28
C ALA A 271 13.88 -10.82 -3.50
N PHE A 272 14.70 -10.21 -2.65
CA PHE A 272 15.22 -8.84 -2.73
C PHE A 272 16.76 -8.78 -2.87
N SER A 273 17.41 -9.87 -3.23
CA SER A 273 18.86 -9.89 -3.44
C SER A 273 19.27 -8.98 -4.62
N GLY A 274 20.53 -8.55 -4.65
CA GLY A 274 21.04 -7.64 -5.67
C GLY A 274 20.58 -6.19 -5.52
N GLN A 275 20.10 -5.79 -4.33
CA GLN A 275 19.60 -4.44 -4.04
C GLN A 275 20.42 -3.71 -2.95
N PRO A 276 21.72 -3.43 -3.15
CA PRO A 276 22.54 -2.72 -2.16
C PRO A 276 22.09 -1.28 -1.89
N GLY A 277 21.14 -0.79 -2.67
CA GLY A 277 20.55 0.53 -2.52
C GLY A 277 19.47 0.61 -1.45
N ILE A 278 18.98 -0.51 -0.92
CA ILE A 278 17.97 -0.51 0.16
C ILE A 278 18.61 0.07 1.42
N THR A 279 18.04 1.20 1.86
CA THR A 279 18.46 1.88 3.10
C THR A 279 17.41 1.76 4.19
N ARG A 280 16.20 1.30 3.84
CA ARG A 280 15.08 1.21 4.76
C ARG A 280 14.22 0.00 4.49
N ILE A 281 13.94 -0.77 5.54
CA ILE A 281 12.94 -1.85 5.53
C ILE A 281 11.98 -1.58 6.69
N ASN A 282 10.72 -1.42 6.36
CA ASN A 282 9.68 -1.20 7.36
C ASN A 282 8.86 -2.46 7.52
N VAL A 283 8.73 -2.95 8.73
CA VAL A 283 8.03 -4.20 9.05
C VAL A 283 6.81 -3.87 9.89
N TYR A 284 5.62 -4.28 9.44
CA TYR A 284 4.38 -4.11 10.21
C TYR A 284 4.01 -5.35 11.01
N GLU A 285 4.61 -6.51 10.69
CA GLU A 285 4.41 -7.72 11.47
C GLU A 285 5.14 -7.63 12.80
N LYS A 286 4.46 -8.03 13.86
CA LYS A 286 4.97 -7.98 15.24
C LYS A 286 5.84 -9.18 15.60
N ASP A 287 5.47 -10.33 15.07
CA ASP A 287 6.14 -11.61 15.32
C ASP A 287 7.00 -11.96 14.08
N PRO A 288 8.34 -11.92 14.19
CA PRO A 288 9.21 -12.26 13.08
C PRO A 288 9.01 -13.68 12.55
N SER A 289 8.42 -14.60 13.33
CA SER A 289 8.14 -15.97 12.91
C SER A 289 7.03 -16.08 11.85
N ASN A 290 6.18 -15.05 11.73
CA ASN A 290 5.17 -14.93 10.68
C ASN A 290 5.76 -14.47 9.32
N LEU A 291 7.04 -14.08 9.30
CA LEU A 291 7.75 -13.70 8.11
C LEU A 291 8.70 -14.84 7.71
N HIS A 292 8.20 -15.75 6.88
CA HIS A 292 8.97 -16.91 6.43
C HIS A 292 10.00 -16.49 5.38
N MET A 293 11.25 -16.33 5.82
CA MET A 293 12.36 -15.89 5.00
C MET A 293 13.13 -17.05 4.41
N GLY A 294 13.16 -17.15 3.08
CA GLY A 294 14.05 -18.04 2.35
C GLY A 294 15.52 -17.63 2.48
N THR A 295 16.38 -18.34 1.77
CA THR A 295 17.82 -18.09 1.77
C THR A 295 18.13 -16.77 1.07
N GLY A 296 18.93 -15.89 1.71
CA GLY A 296 19.49 -14.72 1.06
C GLY A 296 18.48 -13.67 0.60
N VAL A 297 17.30 -13.57 1.24
CA VAL A 297 16.23 -12.64 0.82
C VAL A 297 16.74 -11.22 0.68
N PHE A 298 17.60 -10.76 1.59
CA PHE A 298 18.22 -9.43 1.58
C PHE A 298 19.75 -9.50 1.37
N ASP A 299 20.24 -10.51 0.65
CA ASP A 299 21.65 -10.55 0.28
C ASP A 299 22.01 -9.33 -0.58
N ASP A 300 23.25 -8.86 -0.43
CA ASP A 300 23.79 -7.65 -1.06
C ASP A 300 23.22 -6.31 -0.53
N VAL A 301 22.30 -6.30 0.41
CA VAL A 301 21.89 -5.07 1.12
C VAL A 301 23.06 -4.60 2.01
N ASP A 302 23.35 -3.29 1.96
CA ASP A 302 24.39 -2.68 2.79
C ASP A 302 23.99 -2.69 4.28
N LYS A 303 24.52 -3.65 5.01
CA LYS A 303 24.16 -3.91 6.43
C LYS A 303 24.53 -2.78 7.38
N GLU A 304 25.45 -1.89 6.97
CA GLU A 304 25.85 -0.73 7.77
C GLU A 304 24.95 0.50 7.53
N LYS A 305 24.16 0.50 6.45
CA LYS A 305 23.30 1.61 6.07
C LYS A 305 21.81 1.30 6.08
N CYS A 306 21.46 0.03 5.95
CA CYS A 306 20.07 -0.38 5.96
C CYS A 306 19.53 -0.44 7.39
N ILE A 307 18.48 0.32 7.65
CA ILE A 307 17.74 0.29 8.93
C ILE A 307 16.44 -0.47 8.72
N VAL A 308 16.22 -1.46 9.57
CA VAL A 308 14.97 -2.21 9.67
C VAL A 308 14.14 -1.61 10.80
N TYR A 309 13.00 -1.06 10.49
CA TYR A 309 12.05 -0.54 11.48
C TYR A 309 11.01 -1.61 11.77
N VAL A 310 10.91 -2.03 13.02
CA VAL A 310 9.94 -3.01 13.48
C VAL A 310 8.93 -2.35 14.44
N PRO A 311 7.72 -2.93 14.63
CA PRO A 311 6.73 -2.35 15.53
C PRO A 311 7.29 -2.09 16.93
N HIS A 312 6.93 -0.94 17.51
CA HIS A 312 7.34 -0.56 18.84
C HIS A 312 6.76 -1.51 19.90
N GLU A 313 7.43 -1.67 21.04
CA GLU A 313 6.99 -2.55 22.13
C GLU A 313 5.58 -2.20 22.64
N LEU A 314 5.23 -0.92 22.69
CA LEU A 314 3.89 -0.46 23.05
C LEU A 314 2.80 -0.93 22.06
N ASN A 315 3.17 -1.24 20.82
CA ASN A 315 2.30 -1.86 19.82
C ASN A 315 2.45 -3.39 19.78
N GLY A 316 3.15 -3.99 20.75
CA GLY A 316 3.37 -5.42 20.88
C GLY A 316 4.46 -5.97 19.96
N GLY A 317 5.32 -5.11 19.41
CA GLY A 317 6.54 -5.50 18.70
C GLY A 317 7.71 -5.74 19.64
N SER A 318 8.82 -6.27 19.11
CA SER A 318 10.04 -6.50 19.88
C SER A 318 11.27 -6.45 18.98
N VAL A 319 12.10 -5.45 19.18
CA VAL A 319 13.42 -5.35 18.54
C VAL A 319 14.29 -6.57 18.88
N SER A 320 14.20 -7.10 20.12
CA SER A 320 14.97 -8.25 20.55
C SER A 320 14.59 -9.53 19.82
N ASP A 321 13.31 -9.75 19.55
CA ASP A 321 12.84 -10.95 18.85
C ASP A 321 13.29 -10.96 17.40
N PHE A 322 13.21 -9.81 16.72
CA PHE A 322 13.78 -9.67 15.38
C PHE A 322 15.30 -9.90 15.37
N LYS A 323 16.05 -9.35 16.32
CA LYS A 323 17.50 -9.57 16.45
C LYS A 323 17.88 -11.03 16.75
N ALA A 324 16.99 -11.78 17.38
CA ALA A 324 17.20 -13.20 17.67
C ALA A 324 16.98 -14.11 16.45
N THR A 325 16.40 -13.59 15.37
CA THR A 325 16.09 -14.34 14.15
C THR A 325 17.22 -14.21 13.14
N ASP A 326 17.72 -15.31 12.59
CA ASP A 326 18.88 -15.35 11.68
C ASP A 326 18.73 -14.40 10.48
N ALA A 327 17.53 -14.32 9.89
CA ALA A 327 17.26 -13.48 8.72
C ALA A 327 17.48 -11.98 8.97
N TRP A 328 17.29 -11.50 10.19
CA TRP A 328 17.35 -10.10 10.56
C TRP A 328 18.58 -9.71 11.38
N SER A 329 19.22 -10.69 12.04
CA SER A 329 20.27 -10.48 13.03
C SER A 329 21.46 -9.66 12.53
N ALA A 330 21.74 -9.70 11.23
CA ALA A 330 22.85 -9.00 10.60
C ALA A 330 22.54 -7.53 10.24
N LEU A 331 21.28 -7.09 10.36
CA LEU A 331 20.84 -5.75 9.99
C LEU A 331 20.71 -4.82 11.21
N ILE A 332 20.70 -3.51 10.98
CA ILE A 332 20.43 -2.52 12.04
C ILE A 332 18.92 -2.51 12.28
N ILE A 333 18.49 -2.98 13.46
CA ILE A 333 17.06 -3.04 13.80
C ILE A 333 16.74 -1.96 14.83
N GLN A 334 15.71 -1.16 14.54
CA GLN A 334 15.17 -0.11 15.39
C GLN A 334 13.66 -0.27 15.55
N SER A 335 13.10 0.25 16.64
CA SER A 335 11.64 0.34 16.76
C SER A 335 11.09 1.41 15.83
N ASN A 336 9.90 1.13 15.32
CA ASN A 336 9.14 2.09 14.52
C ASN A 336 8.42 3.11 15.39
N ASN A 337 7.75 4.08 14.75
CA ASN A 337 6.85 5.00 15.42
C ASN A 337 5.70 4.24 16.09
N VAL A 338 5.24 4.77 17.22
CA VAL A 338 4.04 4.26 17.88
C VAL A 338 2.82 4.71 17.09
N CYS A 339 1.99 3.77 16.67
CA CYS A 339 0.69 4.08 16.09
C CYS A 339 -0.38 3.96 17.18
N ALA A 340 -1.16 5.01 17.35
CA ALA A 340 -2.24 5.00 18.29
C ALA A 340 -3.38 5.93 17.79
N ASP A 341 -4.60 5.40 17.70
CA ASP A 341 -5.82 6.10 17.20
C ASP A 341 -5.62 6.77 15.82
N GLY A 342 -4.89 6.12 14.93
CA GLY A 342 -4.61 6.64 13.57
C GLY A 342 -3.53 7.70 13.51
N LEU A 343 -2.92 8.07 14.64
CA LEU A 343 -1.79 8.99 14.71
C LEU A 343 -0.48 8.23 14.93
N PHE A 344 0.62 8.79 14.40
CA PHE A 344 1.96 8.23 14.53
C PHE A 344 2.83 9.14 15.39
N PHE A 345 3.54 8.53 16.36
CA PHE A 345 4.40 9.25 17.28
C PHE A 345 5.82 8.68 17.26
N GLU A 346 6.79 9.55 17.05
CA GLU A 346 8.19 9.27 17.30
C GLU A 346 8.47 9.54 18.79
N LEU A 347 8.96 8.53 19.51
CA LEU A 347 9.24 8.62 20.95
C LEU A 347 10.73 8.80 21.21
N ASN A 348 11.08 9.73 22.09
CA ASN A 348 12.41 9.87 22.65
C ASN A 348 12.44 9.35 24.08
N ASP A 349 12.94 8.14 24.27
CA ASP A 349 12.96 7.46 25.57
C ASP A 349 13.81 8.15 26.64
N VAL A 350 14.84 8.89 26.22
CA VAL A 350 15.76 9.60 27.11
C VAL A 350 15.14 10.88 27.64
N THR A 351 14.52 11.66 26.76
CA THR A 351 13.94 12.96 27.14
C THR A 351 12.47 12.86 27.52
N LYS A 352 11.84 11.71 27.27
CA LYS A 352 10.41 11.48 27.40
C LYS A 352 9.55 12.49 26.60
N LYS A 353 10.10 13.01 25.51
CA LYS A 353 9.38 13.83 24.55
C LYS A 353 8.85 12.97 23.41
N MET A 354 7.69 13.32 22.87
CA MET A 354 7.17 12.72 21.67
C MET A 354 6.90 13.77 20.59
N THR A 355 7.05 13.34 19.34
CA THR A 355 6.76 14.13 18.15
C THR A 355 5.65 13.44 17.39
N LEU A 356 4.54 14.15 17.15
CA LEU A 356 3.54 13.69 16.20
C LEU A 356 4.16 13.72 14.80
N THR A 357 4.02 12.64 14.08
CA THR A 357 4.60 12.49 12.75
C THR A 357 3.58 11.88 11.80
N TYR A 358 3.96 11.65 10.57
CA TYR A 358 3.14 10.93 9.60
C TYR A 358 3.55 9.45 9.55
N GLU A 359 2.73 8.64 8.93
CA GLU A 359 3.12 7.27 8.59
C GLU A 359 4.25 7.31 7.57
N LEU A 360 5.40 6.78 7.91
CA LEU A 360 6.63 6.90 7.11
C LEU A 360 6.61 6.13 5.77
N TYR A 361 5.45 5.66 5.30
CA TYR A 361 5.36 4.57 4.35
C TYR A 361 4.78 4.88 3.01
N ASP A 362 4.18 6.05 2.83
CA ASP A 362 3.57 6.34 1.54
C ASP A 362 3.90 7.76 1.10
N SER A 363 4.81 7.88 0.16
CA SER A 363 5.11 9.16 -0.48
C SER A 363 3.95 9.70 -1.33
N TYR A 364 2.87 8.91 -1.49
CA TYR A 364 1.73 9.27 -2.34
C TYR A 364 0.37 9.32 -1.62
N PHE A 365 0.16 8.66 -0.46
CA PHE A 365 -1.18 8.50 0.13
C PHE A 365 -1.22 8.44 1.65
N ASN A 366 -0.33 9.14 2.34
CA ASN A 366 -0.36 9.18 3.80
C ASN A 366 -1.38 10.13 4.34
N TYR A 367 -2.60 9.74 4.14
CA TYR A 367 -3.68 10.37 4.84
C TYR A 367 -3.89 9.64 6.15
N CYS A 368 -3.64 10.35 7.23
CA CYS A 368 -4.25 10.05 8.51
C CYS A 368 -5.73 9.72 8.24
N THR A 369 -6.16 8.50 8.50
CA THR A 369 -7.58 8.11 8.43
C THR A 369 -8.35 8.67 9.62
N LEU A 370 -8.06 9.92 9.99
CA LEU A 370 -8.67 10.59 11.11
C LEU A 370 -10.07 11.08 10.76
N GLU A 371 -10.89 11.18 11.78
CA GLU A 371 -12.20 11.84 11.70
C GLU A 371 -12.04 13.32 11.33
N GLU A 372 -13.13 13.98 10.95
CA GLU A 372 -13.12 15.39 10.53
C GLU A 372 -12.58 16.36 11.60
N ASN A 373 -12.65 15.98 12.89
CA ASN A 373 -12.19 16.76 14.03
C ASN A 373 -11.14 16.01 14.82
N VAL A 374 -9.94 16.58 14.94
CA VAL A 374 -8.81 16.02 15.69
C VAL A 374 -8.60 16.83 16.97
N ASP A 375 -9.12 16.34 18.07
CA ASP A 375 -8.88 16.95 19.38
C ASP A 375 -7.82 16.15 20.16
N MET A 376 -6.60 16.69 20.19
CA MET A 376 -5.47 16.05 20.86
C MET A 376 -5.45 16.32 22.38
N VAL A 377 -6.41 17.06 22.90
CA VAL A 377 -6.48 17.39 24.34
C VAL A 377 -7.46 16.49 25.07
N SER A 378 -8.64 16.25 24.49
CA SER A 378 -9.73 15.55 25.22
C SER A 378 -10.16 14.23 24.62
N ASN A 379 -9.91 13.94 23.35
CA ASN A 379 -10.49 12.78 22.66
C ASN A 379 -9.49 11.71 22.22
N ILE A 380 -8.18 11.90 22.41
CA ILE A 380 -7.20 10.93 21.95
C ILE A 380 -6.72 10.07 23.11
N HIS A 381 -7.30 8.90 23.25
CA HIS A 381 -6.89 7.85 24.21
C HIS A 381 -5.39 7.52 24.11
N ALA A 382 -4.84 7.61 22.93
CA ALA A 382 -3.44 7.34 22.65
C ALA A 382 -2.48 8.32 23.32
N ILE A 383 -2.77 9.61 23.30
CA ILE A 383 -1.92 10.61 23.96
C ILE A 383 -1.97 10.38 25.47
N HIS A 384 -3.16 10.12 26.02
CA HIS A 384 -3.29 9.80 27.43
C HIS A 384 -2.50 8.55 27.84
N ALA A 385 -2.54 7.49 27.06
CA ALA A 385 -1.76 6.28 27.34
C ALA A 385 -0.25 6.55 27.30
N LEU A 386 0.22 7.41 26.40
CA LEU A 386 1.62 7.81 26.32
C LEU A 386 2.02 8.78 27.45
N ASP A 387 1.12 9.67 27.88
CA ASP A 387 1.28 10.55 29.03
C ASP A 387 1.41 9.74 30.33
N GLU A 388 0.61 8.67 30.50
CA GLU A 388 0.73 7.73 31.65
C GLU A 388 2.11 7.06 31.69
N LEU A 389 2.76 6.87 30.55
CA LEU A 389 4.13 6.37 30.43
C LEU A 389 5.20 7.48 30.57
N GLY A 390 4.75 8.71 30.83
CA GLY A 390 5.60 9.88 31.06
C GLY A 390 6.08 10.60 29.78
N TYR A 391 5.52 10.27 28.59
CA TYR A 391 5.85 11.00 27.37
C TYR A 391 4.99 12.25 27.24
N THR A 392 5.57 13.33 26.74
CA THR A 392 4.88 14.60 26.53
C THR A 392 4.97 15.00 25.05
N LEU A 393 3.83 15.32 24.43
CA LEU A 393 3.79 15.83 23.06
C LEU A 393 4.36 17.23 23.03
N THR A 394 5.51 17.41 22.38
CA THR A 394 6.20 18.71 22.28
C THR A 394 6.37 19.20 20.85
N SER A 395 6.10 18.36 19.87
CA SER A 395 6.32 18.71 18.48
C SER A 395 5.28 18.09 17.56
N VAL A 396 4.82 18.85 16.57
CA VAL A 396 4.18 18.35 15.36
C VAL A 396 5.27 18.27 14.30
N GLY A 397 5.56 17.09 13.83
CA GLY A 397 6.64 16.84 12.89
C GLY A 397 6.37 17.37 11.48
N ALA A 398 7.38 17.34 10.63
CA ALA A 398 7.21 17.73 9.24
C ALA A 398 6.15 16.86 8.55
N ARG A 399 5.25 17.49 7.78
CA ARG A 399 4.21 16.83 6.97
C ARG A 399 3.20 15.97 7.76
N ALA A 400 3.08 16.15 9.09
CA ALA A 400 2.27 15.30 9.97
C ALA A 400 0.81 15.15 9.53
N PHE A 401 0.22 16.20 8.96
CA PHE A 401 -1.16 16.23 8.44
C PHE A 401 -1.23 16.72 6.99
N GLU A 402 -0.12 16.73 6.27
CA GLU A 402 -0.11 17.19 4.87
C GLU A 402 -1.14 16.41 4.04
N PHE A 403 -1.96 17.12 3.26
CA PHE A 403 -3.06 16.58 2.44
C PHE A 403 -4.21 15.86 3.20
N ALA A 404 -4.28 15.93 4.51
CA ALA A 404 -5.42 15.38 5.28
C ALA A 404 -6.66 16.29 5.13
N SER A 405 -7.12 16.46 3.88
CA SER A 405 -8.14 17.46 3.49
C SER A 405 -9.52 17.25 4.11
N GLN A 406 -9.80 16.10 4.72
CA GLN A 406 -11.01 15.82 5.47
C GLN A 406 -11.06 16.52 6.84
N ILE A 407 -9.91 17.01 7.35
CA ILE A 407 -9.82 17.62 8.67
C ILE A 407 -10.38 19.05 8.61
N THR A 408 -11.33 19.33 9.49
CA THR A 408 -11.97 20.64 9.64
C THR A 408 -11.48 21.42 10.87
N SER A 409 -11.01 20.71 11.90
CA SER A 409 -10.41 21.32 13.09
C SER A 409 -9.34 20.44 13.72
N ILE A 410 -8.33 21.08 14.32
CA ILE A 410 -7.26 20.42 15.09
C ILE A 410 -7.03 21.25 16.36
N THR A 411 -7.06 20.57 17.52
CA THR A 411 -6.68 21.15 18.81
C THR A 411 -5.35 20.54 19.27
N LEU A 412 -4.34 21.39 19.52
CA LEU A 412 -3.03 20.97 20.00
C LEU A 412 -2.91 21.15 21.52
N PRO A 413 -2.21 20.24 22.23
CA PRO A 413 -1.87 20.45 23.64
C PRO A 413 -0.98 21.69 23.85
N GLU A 414 -1.11 22.34 25.03
CA GLU A 414 -0.28 23.48 25.41
C GLU A 414 1.23 23.14 25.55
N THR A 415 1.56 21.87 25.54
CA THR A 415 2.95 21.37 25.63
C THR A 415 3.72 21.47 24.31
N VAL A 416 3.02 21.73 23.20
CA VAL A 416 3.64 21.82 21.87
C VAL A 416 4.53 23.05 21.76
N GLU A 417 5.79 22.84 21.41
CA GLU A 417 6.83 23.87 21.25
C GLU A 417 7.19 24.10 19.76
N HIS A 418 6.98 23.08 18.88
CA HIS A 418 7.43 23.11 17.48
C HIS A 418 6.35 22.61 16.53
N ILE A 419 6.19 23.32 15.42
CA ILE A 419 5.39 22.94 14.26
C ILE A 419 6.34 22.77 13.07
N GLY A 420 6.40 21.60 12.50
CA GLY A 420 7.34 21.24 11.43
C GLY A 420 6.98 21.79 10.05
N MET A 421 7.87 21.56 9.08
CA MET A 421 7.66 21.95 7.69
C MET A 421 6.43 21.23 7.10
N MET A 422 5.54 21.97 6.41
CA MET A 422 4.33 21.42 5.77
C MET A 422 3.40 20.66 6.72
N ALA A 423 3.51 20.85 8.04
CA ALA A 423 2.82 20.04 9.05
C ALA A 423 1.30 20.01 8.87
N PHE A 424 0.71 21.10 8.40
CA PHE A 424 -0.73 21.27 8.16
C PHE A 424 -1.03 21.75 6.73
N SER A 425 -0.13 21.48 5.77
CA SER A 425 -0.33 21.88 4.37
C SER A 425 -1.56 21.22 3.76
N ASP A 426 -2.28 21.95 2.90
CA ASP A 426 -3.46 21.50 2.15
C ASP A 426 -4.71 21.15 3.00
N LEU A 427 -4.79 21.61 4.26
CA LEU A 427 -6.00 21.49 5.08
C LEU A 427 -7.04 22.54 4.69
N ASN A 428 -7.57 22.44 3.48
CA ASN A 428 -8.43 23.45 2.88
C ASN A 428 -9.86 23.53 3.44
N GLN A 429 -10.26 22.56 4.29
CA GLN A 429 -11.53 22.58 5.02
C GLN A 429 -11.42 23.19 6.43
N MET A 430 -10.19 23.36 6.92
CA MET A 430 -9.94 23.89 8.25
C MET A 430 -10.26 25.41 8.29
N LYS A 431 -11.20 25.79 9.18
CA LYS A 431 -11.69 27.17 9.33
C LYS A 431 -10.92 27.95 10.38
N GLU A 432 -10.59 27.30 11.48
CA GLU A 432 -9.93 27.90 12.63
C GLU A 432 -8.76 27.05 13.09
N PHE A 433 -7.71 27.71 13.57
CA PHE A 433 -6.57 27.04 14.17
C PHE A 433 -6.02 27.83 15.35
N THR A 434 -5.71 27.13 16.46
CA THR A 434 -5.07 27.74 17.63
C THR A 434 -3.61 27.29 17.73
N ILE A 435 -2.70 28.24 17.72
CA ILE A 435 -1.27 28.06 17.97
C ILE A 435 -1.03 28.18 19.46
N PRO A 436 -0.63 27.10 20.17
CA PRO A 436 -0.36 27.13 21.62
C PRO A 436 0.72 28.14 22.02
N GLU A 437 0.64 28.62 23.25
CA GLU A 437 1.54 29.68 23.79
C GLU A 437 3.03 29.28 23.70
N LYS A 438 3.36 28.00 23.92
CA LYS A 438 4.74 27.53 23.92
C LYS A 438 5.35 27.34 22.53
N VAL A 439 4.55 27.42 21.47
CA VAL A 439 5.07 27.29 20.10
C VAL A 439 6.04 28.42 19.81
N ASN A 440 7.29 28.10 19.65
CA ASN A 440 8.38 29.03 19.37
C ASN A 440 9.00 28.85 17.98
N PHE A 441 8.63 27.77 17.27
CA PHE A 441 9.10 27.47 15.93
C PHE A 441 7.95 27.01 15.03
N ILE A 442 7.86 27.61 13.83
CA ILE A 442 6.96 27.21 12.75
C ILE A 442 7.82 27.01 11.49
N GLY A 443 7.70 25.82 10.91
CA GLY A 443 8.46 25.40 9.73
C GLY A 443 7.96 26.03 8.43
N GLU A 444 8.78 25.87 7.39
CA GLU A 444 8.45 26.35 6.05
C GLU A 444 7.18 25.67 5.51
N PHE A 445 6.29 26.43 4.86
CA PHE A 445 5.01 25.95 4.30
C PHE A 445 4.06 25.27 5.31
N ALA A 446 4.22 25.48 6.63
CA ALA A 446 3.47 24.74 7.65
C ALA A 446 1.93 24.81 7.49
N PHE A 447 1.40 25.91 6.98
CA PHE A 447 -0.02 26.15 6.68
C PHE A 447 -0.25 26.54 5.22
N SER A 448 0.61 26.09 4.31
CA SER A 448 0.45 26.32 2.88
C SER A 448 -0.86 25.72 2.39
N ASP A 449 -1.53 26.42 1.47
CA ASP A 449 -2.78 25.98 0.84
C ASP A 449 -3.97 25.70 1.81
N CYS A 450 -3.89 26.16 3.06
CA CYS A 450 -5.03 26.19 3.98
C CYS A 450 -6.03 27.29 3.59
N THR A 451 -6.62 27.17 2.41
CA THR A 451 -7.45 28.22 1.79
C THR A 451 -8.80 28.45 2.49
N GLY A 452 -9.19 27.53 3.36
CA GLY A 452 -10.41 27.60 4.15
C GLY A 452 -10.31 28.43 5.43
N LEU A 453 -9.08 28.82 5.84
CA LEU A 453 -8.86 29.52 7.10
C LEU A 453 -9.60 30.87 7.13
N GLU A 454 -10.35 31.09 8.19
CA GLU A 454 -11.09 32.33 8.52
C GLU A 454 -10.51 32.98 9.78
N LYS A 455 -9.93 32.15 10.70
CA LYS A 455 -9.39 32.64 11.97
C LYS A 455 -8.17 31.85 12.43
N ILE A 456 -7.16 32.55 12.90
CA ILE A 456 -6.00 31.99 13.62
C ILE A 456 -5.93 32.66 15.00
N THR A 457 -5.83 31.83 16.05
CA THR A 457 -5.54 32.32 17.40
C THR A 457 -4.10 31.95 17.75
N ASN A 458 -3.22 32.94 17.86
CA ASN A 458 -1.84 32.70 18.29
C ASN A 458 -1.68 33.12 19.76
N LEU A 459 -1.53 32.14 20.64
CA LEU A 459 -1.48 32.40 22.10
C LEU A 459 -0.09 32.83 22.58
N ASN A 460 0.94 32.80 21.72
CA ASN A 460 2.27 33.27 22.10
C ASN A 460 2.30 34.81 22.06
N PRO A 461 2.67 35.50 23.15
CA PRO A 461 2.76 36.97 23.16
C PRO A 461 3.89 37.53 22.29
N VAL A 462 4.81 36.67 21.86
CA VAL A 462 5.92 37.01 20.97
C VAL A 462 5.73 36.30 19.63
N PRO A 463 5.58 37.04 18.52
CA PRO A 463 5.41 36.44 17.20
C PRO A 463 6.63 35.58 16.84
N GLN A 464 6.37 34.35 16.34
CA GLN A 464 7.42 33.49 15.84
C GLN A 464 8.07 34.10 14.59
N ASP A 465 9.38 33.91 14.45
CA ASP A 465 10.09 34.29 13.23
C ASP A 465 9.77 33.34 12.08
N ILE A 466 8.94 33.80 11.18
CA ILE A 466 8.53 33.09 9.97
C ILE A 466 8.97 33.80 8.68
N THR A 467 9.92 34.70 8.81
CA THR A 467 10.48 35.49 7.70
C THR A 467 11.05 34.59 6.61
N GLY A 468 10.56 34.75 5.39
CA GLY A 468 11.04 34.01 4.21
C GLY A 468 10.62 32.53 4.14
N LYS A 469 9.84 32.02 5.10
CA LYS A 469 9.46 30.60 5.15
C LYS A 469 8.19 30.23 4.38
N SER A 470 7.51 31.20 3.78
CA SER A 470 6.24 30.96 3.06
C SER A 470 5.20 30.14 3.85
N VAL A 471 5.18 30.30 5.19
CA VAL A 471 4.36 29.51 6.11
C VAL A 471 2.89 29.45 5.70
N PHE A 472 2.34 30.59 5.25
CA PHE A 472 0.96 30.76 4.80
C PHE A 472 0.90 31.00 3.28
N TYR A 473 1.66 30.20 2.50
CA TYR A 473 1.60 30.28 1.04
C TYR A 473 0.16 29.99 0.57
N ASN A 474 -0.34 30.76 -0.39
CA ASN A 474 -1.71 30.67 -0.95
C ASN A 474 -2.86 30.88 0.06
N VAL A 475 -2.59 31.36 1.28
CA VAL A 475 -3.61 31.82 2.24
C VAL A 475 -3.86 33.31 2.05
N LYS A 476 -5.14 33.71 1.97
CA LYS A 476 -5.54 35.13 1.84
C LYS A 476 -5.48 35.85 3.19
N LYS A 477 -4.26 36.16 3.64
CA LYS A 477 -3.98 36.69 4.98
C LYS A 477 -4.84 37.89 5.39
N THR A 478 -5.19 38.79 4.46
CA THR A 478 -6.04 39.96 4.71
C THR A 478 -7.52 39.64 4.97
N GLU A 479 -7.95 38.40 4.68
CA GLU A 479 -9.31 37.91 4.93
C GLU A 479 -9.35 37.01 6.18
N VAL A 480 -8.19 36.67 6.78
CA VAL A 480 -8.07 35.81 7.97
C VAL A 480 -7.87 36.69 9.21
N LYS A 481 -8.75 36.53 10.19
CA LYS A 481 -8.63 37.16 11.50
C LYS A 481 -7.53 36.51 12.32
N LEU A 482 -6.53 37.28 12.76
CA LEU A 482 -5.48 36.85 13.66
C LEU A 482 -5.74 37.38 15.07
N MET A 483 -6.11 36.50 16.00
CA MET A 483 -6.28 36.81 17.40
C MET A 483 -4.95 36.63 18.13
N VAL A 484 -4.49 37.63 18.86
CA VAL A 484 -3.22 37.61 19.60
C VAL A 484 -3.44 37.99 21.08
N PRO A 485 -2.51 37.63 21.98
CA PRO A 485 -2.62 37.99 23.39
C PRO A 485 -2.72 39.50 23.63
N PRO A 486 -3.40 39.94 24.69
CA PRO A 486 -3.51 41.33 25.05
C PRO A 486 -2.14 42.00 25.19
N GLY A 487 -1.95 43.17 24.59
CA GLY A 487 -0.69 43.92 24.56
C GLY A 487 0.32 43.43 23.52
N SER A 488 -0.03 42.43 22.72
CA SER A 488 0.88 41.85 21.70
C SER A 488 0.67 42.43 20.31
N ARG A 489 -0.43 43.13 20.03
CA ARG A 489 -0.82 43.59 18.70
C ARG A 489 0.30 44.31 17.96
N THR A 490 0.98 45.24 18.65
CA THR A 490 2.07 46.03 18.04
C THR A 490 3.24 45.14 17.60
N ALA A 491 3.61 44.12 18.40
CA ALA A 491 4.68 43.19 18.05
C ALA A 491 4.32 42.38 16.79
N TYR A 492 3.07 41.92 16.68
CA TYR A 492 2.59 41.17 15.52
C TYR A 492 2.45 42.04 14.27
N LEU A 493 2.02 43.30 14.40
CA LEU A 493 1.96 44.25 13.28
C LEU A 493 3.34 44.54 12.68
N LEU A 494 4.38 44.55 13.50
CA LEU A 494 5.77 44.80 13.08
C LEU A 494 6.49 43.56 12.59
N ALA A 495 5.96 42.38 12.88
CA ALA A 495 6.55 41.10 12.46
C ALA A 495 6.24 40.80 10.99
N ASP A 496 7.29 40.45 10.24
CA ASP A 496 7.15 40.06 8.83
C ASP A 496 6.15 38.90 8.69
N THR A 497 5.37 38.91 7.63
CA THR A 497 4.28 37.97 7.34
C THR A 497 3.07 38.12 8.29
N TRP A 498 3.26 38.14 9.63
CA TRP A 498 2.17 38.30 10.60
C TRP A 498 1.43 39.62 10.45
N GLY A 499 2.14 40.73 10.20
CA GLY A 499 1.54 42.04 9.98
C GLY A 499 0.63 42.17 8.76
N SER A 500 0.54 41.11 7.94
CA SER A 500 -0.35 41.03 6.76
C SER A 500 -1.76 40.51 7.09
N PHE A 501 -2.00 40.05 8.31
CA PHE A 501 -3.31 39.57 8.78
C PHE A 501 -4.19 40.70 9.32
N ASP A 502 -5.49 40.44 9.44
CA ASP A 502 -6.40 41.30 10.21
C ASP A 502 -6.24 40.96 11.71
N ILE A 503 -5.47 41.79 12.44
CA ILE A 503 -5.01 41.53 13.81
C ILE A 503 -5.93 42.16 14.84
N GLU A 504 -6.49 41.32 15.73
CA GLU A 504 -7.23 41.72 16.92
C GLU A 504 -6.62 41.11 18.18
N GLU A 505 -6.78 41.78 19.32
CA GLU A 505 -6.35 41.24 20.60
C GLU A 505 -7.44 40.36 21.25
N LEU A 506 -7.02 39.31 21.94
CA LEU A 506 -7.90 38.53 22.79
C LEU A 506 -8.34 39.35 23.99
N PRO A 507 -9.57 39.15 24.51
CA PRO A 507 -10.01 39.85 25.72
C PRO A 507 -9.19 39.45 26.95
N ILE A 508 -8.95 40.38 27.84
CA ILE A 508 -8.32 40.10 29.15
C ILE A 508 -9.36 39.43 30.04
N ARG A 509 -9.06 38.29 30.62
CA ARG A 509 -9.91 37.64 31.61
C ARG A 509 -9.51 38.07 33.03
N ILE A 510 -10.44 38.67 33.76
CA ILE A 510 -10.28 39.00 35.19
C ILE A 510 -11.46 38.38 35.96
N GLY A 511 -11.18 37.29 36.67
CA GLY A 511 -12.24 36.45 37.27
C GLY A 511 -13.08 35.78 36.18
N ASP A 512 -14.38 35.99 36.22
CA ASP A 512 -15.33 35.44 35.23
C ASP A 512 -15.73 36.43 34.14
N LEU A 513 -15.06 37.59 34.08
CA LEU A 513 -15.36 38.66 33.13
C LEU A 513 -14.26 38.81 32.09
N TYR A 514 -14.68 39.14 30.87
CA TYR A 514 -13.79 39.40 29.75
C TYR A 514 -13.81 40.89 29.42
N TYR A 515 -12.63 41.49 29.20
CA TYR A 515 -12.42 42.88 28.90
C TYR A 515 -11.65 43.03 27.59
N TYR A 516 -12.15 43.83 26.67
CA TYR A 516 -11.36 44.37 25.57
C TYR A 516 -10.74 45.70 25.97
N LEU A 517 -9.46 45.86 25.74
CA LEU A 517 -8.81 47.15 25.88
C LEU A 517 -9.07 47.98 24.62
N ASN A 518 -9.59 49.16 24.78
CA ASN A 518 -9.68 50.12 23.70
C ASN A 518 -8.45 51.01 23.77
N ASP A 519 -7.48 50.81 22.90
CA ASP A 519 -6.20 51.54 22.85
C ASP A 519 -6.38 53.02 22.48
N GLU A 520 -7.54 53.44 21.92
CA GLU A 520 -7.79 54.83 21.51
C GLU A 520 -8.33 55.72 22.64
N ASP A 521 -9.00 55.13 23.64
CA ASP A 521 -9.76 55.90 24.63
C ASP A 521 -9.40 55.66 26.11
N ASP A 522 -8.37 54.90 26.42
CA ASP A 522 -7.88 54.55 27.78
C ASP A 522 -8.93 53.89 28.70
N TYR A 523 -9.96 53.23 28.16
CA TYR A 523 -10.91 52.46 28.97
C TYR A 523 -11.07 51.02 28.48
N ALA A 524 -11.49 50.12 29.41
CA ALA A 524 -11.78 48.72 29.12
C ALA A 524 -13.28 48.53 28.92
N GLU A 525 -13.68 48.01 27.79
CA GLU A 525 -15.06 47.62 27.53
C GLU A 525 -15.30 46.18 28.00
N VAL A 526 -16.31 46.00 28.87
CA VAL A 526 -16.72 44.66 29.34
C VAL A 526 -17.57 44.03 28.26
N THR A 527 -17.08 42.94 27.67
CA THR A 527 -17.87 42.14 26.75
C THR A 527 -18.16 40.81 27.34
N TYR A 528 -19.40 40.34 27.15
CA TYR A 528 -19.78 38.98 27.45
C TYR A 528 -19.52 38.12 26.21
N GLN A 529 -18.49 37.31 26.21
CA GLN A 529 -18.44 36.19 25.29
C GLN A 529 -19.03 34.98 26.00
N TYR A 530 -20.27 34.64 25.62
CA TYR A 530 -20.88 33.37 25.95
C TYR A 530 -20.23 32.30 25.10
N GLU A 531 -19.43 31.40 25.65
CA GLU A 531 -19.37 30.06 25.14
C GLU A 531 -20.65 29.37 25.62
N LEU A 532 -21.61 29.22 24.73
CA LEU A 532 -22.82 28.43 24.96
C LEU A 532 -22.45 26.95 25.04
N SER A 533 -22.12 26.48 26.24
CA SER A 533 -22.53 25.10 26.61
C SER A 533 -23.98 25.19 27.09
N GLU A 534 -24.86 24.36 26.58
CA GLU A 534 -26.32 24.43 26.79
C GLU A 534 -26.80 24.29 28.25
N ASP A 535 -25.91 24.24 29.25
CA ASP A 535 -26.23 23.91 30.64
C ASP A 535 -25.96 24.98 31.71
N ASN A 536 -25.54 26.19 31.37
CA ASN A 536 -25.26 27.21 32.39
C ASN A 536 -25.90 28.56 32.10
N TYR A 537 -27.16 28.73 32.51
CA TYR A 537 -27.76 30.08 32.72
C TYR A 537 -27.34 30.62 34.11
N ALA A 538 -26.38 31.50 34.18
CA ALA A 538 -26.14 32.27 35.39
C ALA A 538 -26.92 33.60 35.27
N PHE A 539 -27.89 33.77 36.13
CA PHE A 539 -28.56 35.09 36.32
C PHE A 539 -27.61 36.05 36.98
N LEU A 540 -27.42 37.19 36.35
CA LEU A 540 -26.81 38.37 37.03
C LEU A 540 -27.85 39.02 37.92
N PRO A 541 -27.50 39.44 39.15
CA PRO A 541 -28.39 40.27 39.94
C PRO A 541 -28.53 41.64 39.28
N GLU A 542 -29.80 42.08 39.11
CA GLU A 542 -30.13 43.44 38.71
C GLU A 542 -29.60 44.45 39.77
N ASN A 543 -28.73 45.37 39.32
CA ASN A 543 -28.55 46.67 39.97
C ASN A 543 -28.39 47.74 38.93
#